data_71a0195727d5a39c719bdf3aa1842ae5
#
_entry.id   71a0195727d5a39c719bdf3aa1842ae5
#
_cell.length_a   1.000
_cell.length_b   1.000
_cell.length_c   1.000
_cell.angle_alpha   90.00
_cell.angle_beta   90.00
_cell.angle_gamma   90.00
#
_symmetry.space_group_name_H-M   'P 1'
#
loop_
_entity.id
_entity.type
_entity.pdbx_description
1 polymer ?
#
loop_
_entity_poly.entity_id
_entity_poly.type
_entity_poly.pdbx_seq_one_letter_code
_entity_poly.pdbx_strand_id
1 'polypeptide(L)'
;TEFMNTYHKQWSLVVKVLGTDKAVLTRILQHPAILGTHSIAVSQWKSLKMVKDLNPSLRTMYIKPPSPKNVKEVVTYADISLNTSLSTILALNDEAKRQNKIHQVIVMIEMGELREGIKREGLIPFYKKIFKLSNLEVVGIGTNLGCMYGVQPTYDKLIQLVLYEQLIEAKFNRNLELVSGASSITMPILERGKVPSGINHFRIGEAAFLGTSPLDNKPILGLNTGAFTFEATIVELYKKSNVPDGTITDGAVGNTADEDGPEEEGQSFKAVLDFGILDVDADNLIPDDPDIRFVGNSSDLTVYDLGDNPQGYKTGDNLRFSLKYMAVAKLMYSRFVEKELID
;
A
#
# COMPACT_ATOMS: atom_id res chain seq x y z
N THR A 1 14.24 -2.97 8.37
CA THR A 1 15.43 -3.77 7.95
C THR A 1 15.80 -4.77 9.03
N GLU A 2 16.05 -4.36 10.28
CA GLU A 2 16.46 -5.25 11.38
C GLU A 2 15.51 -6.43 11.59
N PHE A 3 14.20 -6.17 11.64
CA PHE A 3 13.17 -7.22 11.73
C PHE A 3 13.36 -8.29 10.63
N MET A 4 13.55 -7.88 9.38
CA MET A 4 13.71 -8.83 8.26
C MET A 4 15.03 -9.60 8.32
N ASN A 5 16.10 -8.94 8.79
CA ASN A 5 17.41 -9.57 8.99
C ASN A 5 17.37 -10.67 10.06
N THR A 6 16.60 -10.46 11.15
CA THR A 6 16.40 -11.46 12.22
C THR A 6 15.82 -12.77 11.66
N TYR A 7 14.97 -12.69 10.65
CA TYR A 7 14.35 -13.87 10.01
C TYR A 7 15.04 -14.31 8.72
N HIS A 8 16.20 -13.70 8.37
CA HIS A 8 16.94 -13.99 7.13
C HIS A 8 16.07 -13.90 5.87
N LYS A 9 15.22 -12.87 5.80
CA LYS A 9 14.33 -12.64 4.67
C LYS A 9 14.76 -11.41 3.89
N GLN A 10 14.73 -11.51 2.55
CA GLN A 10 14.86 -10.36 1.67
C GLN A 10 13.53 -9.59 1.62
N TRP A 11 13.59 -8.29 1.39
CA TRP A 11 12.38 -7.51 1.28
C TRP A 11 12.54 -6.28 0.40
N SER A 12 11.45 -5.92 -0.26
CA SER A 12 11.34 -4.67 -1.04
C SER A 12 10.47 -3.68 -0.28
N LEU A 13 10.94 -2.43 -0.17
CA LEU A 13 10.16 -1.34 0.40
C LEU A 13 9.17 -0.82 -0.65
N VAL A 14 7.88 -0.94 -0.36
CA VAL A 14 6.79 -0.52 -1.26
C VAL A 14 6.40 0.92 -0.98
N VAL A 15 6.93 1.87 -1.72
CA VAL A 15 6.72 3.32 -1.52
C VAL A 15 5.53 3.89 -2.31
N LYS A 16 4.64 3.06 -2.84
CA LYS A 16 3.53 3.49 -3.70
C LYS A 16 2.61 4.52 -3.07
N VAL A 17 2.43 4.48 -1.74
CA VAL A 17 1.55 5.42 -1.00
C VAL A 17 2.09 6.84 -0.97
N LEU A 18 3.39 7.04 -1.15
CA LEU A 18 4.04 8.34 -1.14
C LEU A 18 3.89 9.11 -2.47
N GLY A 19 3.26 8.50 -3.46
CA GLY A 19 3.04 9.09 -4.78
C GLY A 19 4.35 9.46 -5.46
N THR A 20 4.49 10.75 -5.77
CA THR A 20 5.70 11.38 -6.32
C THR A 20 6.15 12.56 -5.45
N ASP A 21 5.84 12.55 -4.16
CA ASP A 21 6.33 13.57 -3.25
C ASP A 21 7.84 13.48 -3.13
N LYS A 22 8.52 14.50 -3.68
CA LYS A 22 9.98 14.51 -3.79
C LYS A 22 10.67 14.64 -2.44
N ALA A 23 10.12 15.46 -1.54
CA ALA A 23 10.75 15.72 -0.24
C ALA A 23 10.74 14.47 0.63
N VAL A 24 9.56 13.84 0.76
CA VAL A 24 9.38 12.60 1.53
C VAL A 24 10.20 11.45 0.92
N LEU A 25 10.14 11.26 -0.40
CA LEU A 25 10.93 10.23 -1.07
C LEU A 25 12.43 10.45 -0.89
N THR A 26 12.93 11.69 -1.00
CA THR A 26 14.35 11.99 -0.78
C THR A 26 14.79 11.60 0.63
N ARG A 27 14.02 12.00 1.65
CA ARG A 27 14.31 11.65 3.06
C ARG A 27 14.40 10.14 3.26
N ILE A 28 13.46 9.39 2.72
CA ILE A 28 13.41 7.93 2.84
C ILE A 28 14.57 7.27 2.07
N LEU A 29 14.77 7.63 0.79
CA LEU A 29 15.75 6.98 -0.09
C LEU A 29 17.21 7.30 0.29
N GLN A 30 17.45 8.34 1.08
CA GLN A 30 18.76 8.68 1.65
C GLN A 30 19.02 7.99 3.00
N HIS A 31 18.01 7.40 3.64
CA HIS A 31 18.18 6.77 4.93
C HIS A 31 19.04 5.50 4.80
N PRO A 32 20.07 5.29 5.67
CA PRO A 32 21.00 4.15 5.55
C PRO A 32 20.32 2.77 5.54
N ALA A 33 19.17 2.61 6.21
CA ALA A 33 18.41 1.36 6.23
C ALA A 33 17.93 0.91 4.85
N ILE A 34 17.86 1.81 3.87
CA ILE A 34 17.48 1.50 2.48
C ILE A 34 18.48 0.57 1.81
N LEU A 35 19.76 0.62 2.18
CA LEU A 35 20.79 -0.29 1.67
C LEU A 35 20.55 -1.75 2.07
N GLY A 36 19.77 -1.98 3.12
CA GLY A 36 19.34 -3.32 3.54
C GLY A 36 18.06 -3.82 2.86
N THR A 37 17.50 -3.07 1.89
CA THR A 37 16.34 -3.53 1.09
C THR A 37 16.84 -4.22 -0.17
N HIS A 38 16.08 -5.24 -0.63
CA HIS A 38 16.35 -5.87 -1.92
C HIS A 38 16.07 -4.90 -3.09
N SER A 39 14.99 -4.13 -3.00
CA SER A 39 14.63 -3.11 -3.99
C SER A 39 13.61 -2.12 -3.45
N ILE A 40 13.45 -0.99 -4.15
CA ILE A 40 12.37 -0.04 -3.93
C ILE A 40 11.24 -0.35 -4.91
N ALA A 41 10.05 -0.59 -4.38
CA ALA A 41 8.92 -1.12 -5.13
C ALA A 41 7.80 -0.08 -5.30
N VAL A 42 7.33 0.10 -6.53
CA VAL A 42 6.28 1.06 -6.88
C VAL A 42 5.30 0.48 -7.92
N SER A 43 4.10 1.07 -8.01
CA SER A 43 3.04 0.65 -8.93
C SER A 43 2.82 1.59 -10.12
N GLN A 44 3.56 2.70 -10.20
CA GLN A 44 3.47 3.68 -11.27
C GLN A 44 4.85 3.93 -11.88
N TRP A 45 4.95 3.97 -13.22
CA TRP A 45 6.24 4.18 -13.88
C TRP A 45 6.83 5.58 -13.61
N LYS A 46 5.97 6.60 -13.38
CA LYS A 46 6.42 7.94 -12.99
C LYS A 46 7.14 7.92 -11.64
N SER A 47 6.65 7.09 -10.70
CA SER A 47 7.31 6.90 -9.41
C SER A 47 8.63 6.12 -9.54
N LEU A 48 8.72 5.13 -10.48
CA LEU A 48 10.01 4.48 -10.80
C LEU A 48 11.03 5.50 -11.28
N LYS A 49 10.62 6.35 -12.24
CA LYS A 49 11.50 7.41 -12.75
C LYS A 49 11.98 8.32 -11.61
N MET A 50 11.07 8.75 -10.73
CA MET A 50 11.40 9.59 -9.58
C MET A 50 12.44 8.91 -8.66
N VAL A 51 12.26 7.62 -8.33
CA VAL A 51 13.22 6.87 -7.52
C VAL A 51 14.59 6.82 -8.19
N LYS A 52 14.65 6.54 -9.49
CA LYS A 52 15.92 6.50 -10.25
C LYS A 52 16.56 7.88 -10.40
N ASP A 53 15.77 8.94 -10.54
CA ASP A 53 16.28 10.33 -10.60
C ASP A 53 16.88 10.76 -9.24
N LEU A 54 16.28 10.31 -8.11
CA LEU A 54 16.77 10.61 -6.77
C LEU A 54 17.97 9.78 -6.34
N ASN A 55 17.98 8.50 -6.71
CA ASN A 55 19.09 7.59 -6.42
C ASN A 55 19.19 6.49 -7.50
N PRO A 56 20.02 6.69 -8.54
CA PRO A 56 20.18 5.75 -9.66
C PRO A 56 20.71 4.38 -9.25
N SER A 57 21.42 4.28 -8.12
CA SER A 57 22.05 3.02 -7.67
C SER A 57 21.05 2.05 -7.05
N LEU A 58 19.86 2.52 -6.62
CA LEU A 58 18.86 1.68 -5.99
C LEU A 58 18.23 0.74 -7.02
N ARG A 59 18.15 -0.54 -6.64
CA ARG A 59 17.39 -1.54 -7.40
C ARG A 59 15.90 -1.22 -7.28
N THR A 60 15.17 -1.28 -8.39
CA THR A 60 13.76 -0.90 -8.47
C THR A 60 12.90 -2.05 -8.92
N MET A 61 11.69 -2.15 -8.35
CA MET A 61 10.71 -3.18 -8.69
C MET A 61 9.36 -2.55 -9.08
N TYR A 62 8.84 -2.93 -10.25
CA TYR A 62 7.49 -2.57 -10.67
C TYR A 62 6.50 -3.64 -10.22
N ILE A 63 5.65 -3.34 -9.23
CA ILE A 63 4.78 -4.32 -8.55
C ILE A 63 3.36 -4.43 -9.12
N LYS A 64 3.06 -3.72 -10.17
CA LYS A 64 1.79 -3.84 -10.91
C LYS A 64 2.09 -4.53 -12.23
N PRO A 65 1.28 -5.51 -12.68
CA PRO A 65 1.49 -6.08 -14.01
C PRO A 65 1.53 -4.96 -15.07
N PRO A 66 2.60 -4.89 -15.87
CA PRO A 66 2.73 -3.82 -16.86
C PRO A 66 1.62 -3.86 -17.91
N SER A 67 1.12 -2.69 -18.29
CA SER A 67 0.34 -2.56 -19.51
C SER A 67 1.27 -2.60 -20.72
N PRO A 68 0.86 -3.16 -21.86
CA PRO A 68 1.63 -3.06 -23.11
C PRO A 68 2.03 -1.62 -23.49
N LYS A 69 1.23 -0.65 -23.05
CA LYS A 69 1.50 0.79 -23.29
C LYS A 69 2.68 1.35 -22.47
N ASN A 70 3.05 0.70 -21.37
CA ASN A 70 4.07 1.18 -20.43
C ASN A 70 5.34 0.30 -20.43
N VAL A 71 5.45 -0.65 -21.35
CA VAL A 71 6.56 -1.60 -21.40
C VAL A 71 7.90 -0.87 -21.56
N LYS A 72 7.93 0.18 -22.36
CA LYS A 72 9.13 1.00 -22.56
C LYS A 72 9.63 1.61 -21.26
N GLU A 73 8.76 2.28 -20.53
CA GLU A 73 9.08 2.94 -19.26
C GLU A 73 9.46 1.91 -18.18
N VAL A 74 8.76 0.78 -18.14
CA VAL A 74 9.07 -0.29 -17.19
C VAL A 74 10.47 -0.84 -17.44
N VAL A 75 10.83 -1.20 -18.68
CA VAL A 75 12.18 -1.68 -19.00
C VAL A 75 13.25 -0.60 -18.78
N THR A 76 12.89 0.68 -18.99
CA THR A 76 13.83 1.78 -18.75
C THR A 76 14.17 1.97 -17.29
N TYR A 77 13.16 1.94 -16.39
CA TYR A 77 13.30 2.40 -15.02
C TYR A 77 13.17 1.30 -13.97
N ALA A 78 12.65 0.11 -14.29
CA ALA A 78 12.58 -1.00 -13.37
C ALA A 78 13.67 -2.03 -13.68
N ASP A 79 14.34 -2.49 -12.64
CA ASP A 79 15.25 -3.64 -12.72
C ASP A 79 14.46 -4.95 -12.74
N ILE A 80 13.33 -5.00 -11.98
CA ILE A 80 12.44 -6.16 -11.88
C ILE A 80 11.00 -5.72 -12.11
N SER A 81 10.18 -6.58 -12.75
CA SER A 81 8.72 -6.39 -12.80
C SER A 81 7.93 -7.65 -12.46
N LEU A 82 6.77 -7.46 -11.81
CA LEU A 82 5.80 -8.54 -11.57
C LEU A 82 4.91 -8.73 -12.80
N ASN A 83 4.71 -9.97 -13.25
CA ASN A 83 4.05 -10.26 -14.51
C ASN A 83 3.08 -11.43 -14.43
N THR A 84 2.03 -11.38 -15.27
CA THR A 84 0.97 -12.41 -15.34
C THR A 84 0.58 -12.77 -16.76
N SER A 85 0.88 -11.92 -17.74
CA SER A 85 0.46 -12.06 -19.13
C SER A 85 1.61 -12.42 -20.05
N LEU A 86 1.46 -13.51 -20.81
CA LEU A 86 2.47 -13.91 -21.79
C LEU A 86 2.70 -12.83 -22.84
N SER A 87 1.66 -12.17 -23.34
CA SER A 87 1.79 -11.11 -24.34
C SER A 87 2.60 -9.92 -23.81
N THR A 88 2.39 -9.54 -22.55
CA THR A 88 3.16 -8.48 -21.90
C THR A 88 4.63 -8.89 -21.70
N ILE A 89 4.88 -10.14 -21.28
CA ILE A 89 6.25 -10.65 -21.12
C ILE A 89 6.99 -10.68 -22.47
N LEU A 90 6.32 -11.06 -23.55
CA LEU A 90 6.91 -11.00 -24.90
C LEU A 90 7.26 -9.56 -25.29
N ALA A 91 6.36 -8.61 -25.03
CA ALA A 91 6.62 -7.19 -25.28
C ALA A 91 7.78 -6.64 -24.42
N LEU A 92 7.90 -7.08 -23.16
CA LEU A 92 9.05 -6.73 -22.30
C LEU A 92 10.36 -7.28 -22.87
N ASN A 93 10.36 -8.52 -23.38
CA ASN A 93 11.53 -9.10 -24.02
C ASN A 93 11.99 -8.31 -25.25
N ASP A 94 11.04 -7.96 -26.13
CA ASP A 94 11.33 -7.20 -27.33
C ASP A 94 11.84 -5.78 -27.00
N GLU A 95 11.25 -5.15 -26.01
CA GLU A 95 11.69 -3.85 -25.55
C GLU A 95 13.06 -3.92 -24.84
N ALA A 96 13.31 -4.93 -24.02
CA ALA A 96 14.61 -5.17 -23.39
C ALA A 96 15.71 -5.38 -24.44
N LYS A 97 15.40 -6.14 -25.50
CA LYS A 97 16.28 -6.27 -26.67
C LYS A 97 16.55 -4.92 -27.32
N ARG A 98 15.52 -4.10 -27.54
CA ARG A 98 15.65 -2.77 -28.16
C ARG A 98 16.53 -1.83 -27.32
N GLN A 99 16.45 -1.95 -25.99
CA GLN A 99 17.28 -1.16 -25.06
C GLN A 99 18.64 -1.81 -24.75
N ASN A 100 18.97 -2.95 -25.36
CA ASN A 100 20.19 -3.73 -25.09
C ASN A 100 20.35 -4.07 -23.61
N LYS A 101 19.27 -4.55 -22.98
CA LYS A 101 19.20 -4.93 -21.56
C LYS A 101 18.71 -6.37 -21.38
N ILE A 102 19.00 -6.93 -20.21
CA ILE A 102 18.28 -8.07 -19.66
C ILE A 102 17.34 -7.53 -18.58
N HIS A 103 16.04 -7.75 -18.74
CA HIS A 103 15.05 -7.30 -17.76
C HIS A 103 14.60 -8.48 -16.88
N GLN A 104 14.58 -8.28 -15.58
CA GLN A 104 14.20 -9.34 -14.62
C GLN A 104 12.70 -9.38 -14.41
N VAL A 105 12.13 -10.60 -14.34
CA VAL A 105 10.70 -10.80 -14.14
C VAL A 105 10.42 -11.79 -13.03
N ILE A 106 9.40 -11.50 -12.23
CA ILE A 106 8.75 -12.43 -11.30
C ILE A 106 7.38 -12.75 -11.88
N VAL A 107 7.04 -14.03 -11.98
CA VAL A 107 5.73 -14.48 -12.44
C VAL A 107 4.79 -14.62 -11.25
N MET A 108 3.67 -13.93 -11.29
CA MET A 108 2.66 -13.99 -10.24
C MET A 108 1.68 -15.13 -10.50
N ILE A 109 1.36 -15.85 -9.43
CA ILE A 109 0.41 -16.97 -9.41
C ILE A 109 -0.86 -16.53 -8.69
N GLU A 110 -2.01 -16.79 -9.31
CA GLU A 110 -3.30 -16.57 -8.68
C GLU A 110 -3.56 -17.67 -7.66
N MET A 111 -3.76 -17.29 -6.40
CA MET A 111 -3.92 -18.22 -5.27
C MET A 111 -5.16 -17.93 -4.42
N GLY A 112 -6.18 -17.31 -5.00
CA GLY A 112 -7.50 -17.13 -4.38
C GLY A 112 -7.96 -15.68 -4.23
N GLU A 113 -7.12 -14.68 -4.53
CA GLU A 113 -7.49 -13.26 -4.48
C GLU A 113 -8.34 -12.80 -5.66
N LEU A 114 -8.51 -13.63 -6.68
CA LEU A 114 -9.22 -13.32 -7.93
C LEU A 114 -8.75 -12.01 -8.57
N ARG A 115 -7.48 -11.73 -8.46
CA ARG A 115 -6.83 -10.52 -8.96
C ARG A 115 -5.81 -10.86 -10.05
N GLU A 116 -4.55 -10.51 -9.87
CA GLU A 116 -3.51 -10.84 -10.86
C GLU A 116 -2.85 -12.18 -10.55
N GLY A 117 -2.48 -12.89 -11.59
CA GLY A 117 -1.76 -14.16 -11.49
C GLY A 117 -2.13 -15.12 -12.62
N ILE A 118 -1.19 -15.98 -12.97
CA ILE A 118 -1.49 -17.11 -13.85
C ILE A 118 -2.13 -18.24 -13.05
N LYS A 119 -3.04 -18.97 -13.65
CA LYS A 119 -3.67 -20.12 -13.02
C LYS A 119 -2.67 -21.26 -12.90
N ARG A 120 -2.76 -22.04 -11.83
CA ARG A 120 -1.86 -23.17 -11.52
C ARG A 120 -1.79 -24.21 -12.65
N GLU A 121 -2.90 -24.47 -13.34
CA GLU A 121 -2.97 -25.42 -14.44
C GLU A 121 -2.12 -24.98 -15.66
N GLY A 122 -1.88 -23.67 -15.76
CA GLY A 122 -1.09 -23.05 -16.83
C GLY A 122 0.41 -22.89 -16.51
N LEU A 123 0.88 -23.24 -15.31
CA LEU A 123 2.25 -23.00 -14.86
C LEU A 123 3.31 -23.55 -15.82
N ILE A 124 3.33 -24.84 -16.03
CA ILE A 124 4.36 -25.52 -16.83
C ILE A 124 4.37 -25.03 -18.29
N PRO A 125 3.24 -24.96 -19.02
CA PRO A 125 3.21 -24.40 -20.35
C PRO A 125 3.68 -22.95 -20.45
N PHE A 126 3.37 -22.13 -19.41
CA PHE A 126 3.77 -20.74 -19.35
C PHE A 126 5.28 -20.60 -19.20
N TYR A 127 5.88 -21.24 -18.18
CA TYR A 127 7.32 -21.19 -17.93
C TYR A 127 8.13 -21.79 -19.09
N LYS A 128 7.64 -22.85 -19.75
CA LYS A 128 8.26 -23.40 -20.97
C LYS A 128 8.42 -22.36 -22.09
N LYS A 129 7.49 -21.40 -22.19
CA LYS A 129 7.56 -20.33 -23.19
C LYS A 129 8.52 -19.23 -22.78
N ILE A 130 8.42 -18.75 -21.55
CA ILE A 130 9.19 -17.58 -21.11
C ILE A 130 10.67 -17.90 -20.88
N PHE A 131 11.03 -19.11 -20.49
CA PHE A 131 12.44 -19.53 -20.36
C PHE A 131 13.21 -19.58 -21.69
N LYS A 132 12.54 -19.42 -22.82
CA LYS A 132 13.16 -19.33 -24.15
C LYS A 132 13.51 -17.89 -24.55
N LEU A 133 13.08 -16.90 -23.77
CA LEU A 133 13.28 -15.49 -24.08
C LEU A 133 14.67 -15.05 -23.67
N SER A 134 15.43 -14.51 -24.62
CA SER A 134 16.85 -14.23 -24.44
C SER A 134 17.17 -12.90 -23.77
N ASN A 135 16.21 -11.97 -23.72
CA ASN A 135 16.40 -10.65 -23.12
C ASN A 135 15.61 -10.47 -21.81
N LEU A 136 15.11 -11.58 -21.28
CA LEU A 136 14.51 -11.64 -19.95
C LEU A 136 15.19 -12.69 -19.08
N GLU A 137 15.27 -12.37 -17.81
CA GLU A 137 15.67 -13.30 -16.75
C GLU A 137 14.48 -13.51 -15.82
N VAL A 138 14.02 -14.77 -15.73
CA VAL A 138 12.93 -15.14 -14.80
C VAL A 138 13.56 -15.42 -13.46
N VAL A 139 13.54 -14.44 -12.55
CA VAL A 139 14.22 -14.51 -11.26
C VAL A 139 13.34 -15.06 -10.13
N GLY A 140 12.04 -15.23 -10.38
CA GLY A 140 11.21 -15.71 -9.28
C GLY A 140 9.75 -15.99 -9.63
N ILE A 141 9.09 -16.46 -8.61
CA ILE A 141 7.64 -16.71 -8.54
C ILE A 141 7.04 -15.89 -7.40
N GLY A 142 5.80 -15.47 -7.52
CA GLY A 142 5.14 -14.68 -6.47
C GLY A 142 3.64 -14.88 -6.42
N THR A 143 3.03 -14.35 -5.37
CA THR A 143 1.56 -14.25 -5.23
C THR A 143 1.20 -13.01 -4.43
N ASN A 144 -0.05 -12.58 -4.51
CA ASN A 144 -0.64 -11.62 -3.58
C ASN A 144 -1.69 -12.34 -2.73
N LEU A 145 -1.66 -12.07 -1.42
CA LEU A 145 -2.63 -12.55 -0.44
C LEU A 145 -2.95 -11.39 0.52
N GLY A 146 -4.14 -11.39 1.11
CA GLY A 146 -4.59 -10.36 2.04
C GLY A 146 -4.78 -9.00 1.36
N CYS A 147 -5.37 -8.98 0.18
CA CYS A 147 -5.54 -7.76 -0.60
C CYS A 147 -7.02 -7.49 -0.90
N MET A 148 -7.52 -7.86 -2.08
CA MET A 148 -8.88 -7.48 -2.53
C MET A 148 -9.97 -8.27 -1.81
N TYR A 149 -9.79 -9.59 -1.69
CA TYR A 149 -10.71 -10.47 -0.96
C TYR A 149 -10.26 -10.81 0.46
N GLY A 150 -9.07 -10.35 0.86
CA GLY A 150 -8.55 -10.61 2.20
C GLY A 150 -8.18 -12.06 2.44
N VAL A 151 -7.79 -12.82 1.41
CA VAL A 151 -7.38 -14.22 1.56
C VAL A 151 -6.15 -14.29 2.46
N GLN A 152 -6.30 -14.94 3.63
CA GLN A 152 -5.23 -15.01 4.61
C GLN A 152 -4.01 -15.77 4.08
N PRO A 153 -2.78 -15.27 4.33
CA PRO A 153 -1.54 -15.94 3.96
C PRO A 153 -1.22 -17.07 4.94
N THR A 154 -2.05 -18.11 4.96
CA THR A 154 -1.84 -19.28 5.82
C THR A 154 -0.59 -20.06 5.41
N TYR A 155 -0.05 -20.89 6.33
CA TYR A 155 1.07 -21.76 6.02
C TYR A 155 0.79 -22.62 4.76
N ASP A 156 -0.43 -23.18 4.64
CA ASP A 156 -0.83 -24.03 3.51
C ASP A 156 -0.85 -23.26 2.18
N LYS A 157 -1.26 -22.01 2.18
CA LYS A 157 -1.18 -21.16 0.99
C LYS A 157 0.25 -20.85 0.62
N LEU A 158 1.08 -20.52 1.59
CA LEU A 158 2.47 -20.17 1.35
C LEU A 158 3.31 -21.36 0.92
N ILE A 159 3.10 -22.55 1.53
CA ILE A 159 3.83 -23.77 1.14
C ILE A 159 3.44 -24.23 -0.28
N GLN A 160 2.20 -24.02 -0.72
CA GLN A 160 1.82 -24.28 -2.11
C GLN A 160 2.66 -23.46 -3.11
N LEU A 161 2.94 -22.19 -2.81
CA LEU A 161 3.80 -21.37 -3.67
C LEU A 161 5.23 -21.91 -3.74
N VAL A 162 5.78 -22.36 -2.61
CA VAL A 162 7.09 -23.02 -2.54
C VAL A 162 7.11 -24.31 -3.36
N LEU A 163 6.05 -25.13 -3.26
CA LEU A 163 5.94 -26.35 -4.06
C LEU A 163 5.86 -26.07 -5.57
N TYR A 164 5.21 -24.98 -5.98
CA TYR A 164 5.19 -24.56 -7.39
C TYR A 164 6.59 -24.11 -7.85
N GLU A 165 7.32 -23.39 -7.04
CA GLU A 165 8.72 -23.02 -7.31
C GLU A 165 9.56 -24.29 -7.52
N GLN A 166 9.56 -25.23 -6.58
CA GLN A 166 10.30 -26.49 -6.66
C GLN A 166 9.92 -27.32 -7.89
N LEU A 167 8.62 -27.38 -8.23
CA LEU A 167 8.14 -28.06 -9.43
C LEU A 167 8.74 -27.43 -10.71
N ILE A 168 8.80 -26.11 -10.79
CA ILE A 168 9.35 -25.38 -11.93
C ILE A 168 10.85 -25.63 -12.03
N GLU A 169 11.57 -25.51 -10.92
CA GLU A 169 13.02 -25.74 -10.87
C GLU A 169 13.39 -27.16 -11.31
N ALA A 170 12.73 -28.17 -10.74
CA ALA A 170 12.94 -29.56 -11.09
C ALA A 170 12.59 -29.87 -12.57
N LYS A 171 11.50 -29.26 -13.07
CA LYS A 171 11.05 -29.51 -14.46
C LYS A 171 11.97 -28.90 -15.51
N PHE A 172 12.55 -27.73 -15.25
CA PHE A 172 13.30 -26.98 -16.24
C PHE A 172 14.79 -26.92 -15.95
N ASN A 173 15.25 -27.50 -14.86
CA ASN A 173 16.62 -27.39 -14.35
C ASN A 173 17.07 -25.92 -14.31
N ARG A 174 16.27 -25.06 -13.70
CA ARG A 174 16.46 -23.62 -13.53
C ARG A 174 16.26 -23.27 -12.07
N ASN A 175 17.03 -22.31 -11.58
CA ASN A 175 16.86 -21.78 -10.23
C ASN A 175 16.01 -20.50 -10.26
N LEU A 176 15.09 -20.35 -9.31
CA LEU A 176 14.28 -19.16 -9.07
C LEU A 176 14.75 -18.51 -7.76
N GLU A 177 15.50 -17.44 -7.86
CA GLU A 177 16.10 -16.74 -6.71
C GLU A 177 15.05 -16.27 -5.69
N LEU A 178 13.87 -15.81 -6.18
CA LEU A 178 12.86 -15.15 -5.34
C LEU A 178 11.54 -15.92 -5.31
N VAL A 179 11.13 -16.29 -4.10
CA VAL A 179 9.77 -16.76 -3.81
C VAL A 179 9.04 -15.63 -3.06
N SER A 180 8.45 -14.72 -3.85
CA SER A 180 7.86 -13.46 -3.40
C SER A 180 6.40 -13.64 -2.99
N GLY A 181 6.16 -14.40 -1.91
CA GLY A 181 4.83 -14.79 -1.44
C GLY A 181 4.29 -13.97 -0.27
N ALA A 182 5.05 -13.02 0.25
CA ALA A 182 4.75 -12.35 1.51
C ALA A 182 4.69 -10.82 1.39
N SER A 183 3.97 -10.19 2.32
CA SER A 183 3.80 -8.74 2.40
C SER A 183 3.62 -8.30 3.86
N SER A 184 3.20 -7.05 4.11
CA SER A 184 2.93 -6.52 5.45
C SER A 184 2.00 -7.41 6.28
N ILE A 185 0.96 -7.98 5.67
CA ILE A 185 0.00 -8.87 6.37
C ILE A 185 0.65 -10.19 6.85
N THR A 186 1.78 -10.57 6.27
CA THR A 186 2.48 -11.81 6.61
C THR A 186 3.46 -11.64 7.78
N MET A 187 3.81 -10.40 8.15
CA MET A 187 4.80 -10.13 9.20
C MET A 187 4.43 -10.73 10.57
N PRO A 188 3.19 -10.61 11.10
CA PRO A 188 2.82 -11.25 12.35
C PRO A 188 2.86 -12.78 12.30
N ILE A 189 2.69 -13.35 11.11
CA ILE A 189 2.75 -14.80 10.90
C ILE A 189 4.21 -15.27 10.87
N LEU A 190 5.11 -14.46 10.32
CA LEU A 190 6.55 -14.68 10.34
C LEU A 190 7.08 -14.68 11.77
N GLU A 191 6.68 -13.71 12.58
CA GLU A 191 7.03 -13.61 13.99
C GLU A 191 6.62 -14.86 14.79
N ARG A 192 5.48 -15.45 14.46
CA ARG A 192 4.99 -16.69 15.07
C ARG A 192 5.63 -17.97 14.49
N GLY A 193 6.63 -17.85 13.61
CA GLY A 193 7.28 -18.98 12.96
C GLY A 193 6.41 -19.79 12.00
N LYS A 194 5.31 -19.20 11.50
CA LYS A 194 4.32 -19.86 10.63
C LYS A 194 4.46 -19.48 9.15
N VAL A 195 5.64 -19.06 8.72
CA VAL A 195 5.96 -18.83 7.30
C VAL A 195 6.94 -19.91 6.85
N PRO A 196 6.66 -20.66 5.76
CA PRO A 196 7.59 -21.65 5.22
C PRO A 196 8.95 -21.03 4.91
N SER A 197 10.04 -21.76 5.17
CA SER A 197 11.41 -21.29 4.94
C SER A 197 11.67 -20.88 3.49
N GLY A 198 11.03 -21.57 2.53
CA GLY A 198 11.14 -21.28 1.09
C GLY A 198 10.55 -19.93 0.68
N ILE A 199 9.64 -19.33 1.46
CA ILE A 199 9.25 -17.94 1.24
C ILE A 199 10.40 -17.03 1.69
N ASN A 200 11.14 -16.50 0.74
CA ASN A 200 12.38 -15.76 1.01
C ASN A 200 12.29 -14.26 0.72
N HIS A 201 11.23 -13.77 0.03
CA HIS A 201 11.08 -12.38 -0.34
C HIS A 201 9.72 -11.79 0.07
N PHE A 202 9.75 -10.59 0.67
CA PHE A 202 8.60 -9.84 1.17
C PHE A 202 8.46 -8.50 0.44
N ARG A 203 7.23 -8.07 0.16
CA ARG A 203 6.91 -6.73 -0.36
C ARG A 203 6.19 -5.94 0.72
N ILE A 204 6.93 -5.10 1.45
CA ILE A 204 6.44 -4.41 2.65
C ILE A 204 6.19 -2.94 2.32
N GLY A 205 4.98 -2.47 2.59
CA GLY A 205 4.58 -1.08 2.46
C GLY A 205 3.92 -0.59 3.75
N GLU A 206 2.68 -1.00 3.99
CA GLU A 206 1.87 -0.54 5.12
C GLU A 206 2.59 -0.68 6.47
N ALA A 207 3.11 -1.84 6.78
CA ALA A 207 3.83 -2.06 8.04
C ALA A 207 5.08 -1.18 8.19
N ALA A 208 5.77 -0.84 7.07
CA ALA A 208 6.94 0.03 7.12
C ALA A 208 6.58 1.49 7.41
N PHE A 209 5.40 1.93 7.03
CA PHE A 209 4.96 3.33 7.17
C PHE A 209 4.04 3.56 8.37
N LEU A 210 3.18 2.61 8.70
CA LEU A 210 2.22 2.74 9.80
C LEU A 210 2.58 1.92 11.04
N GLY A 211 3.56 1.02 10.94
CA GLY A 211 3.95 0.17 12.06
C GLY A 211 2.88 -0.86 12.48
N THR A 212 1.78 -0.97 11.73
CA THR A 212 0.65 -1.83 12.03
C THR A 212 0.52 -2.97 11.03
N SER A 213 -0.16 -4.03 11.45
CA SER A 213 -0.48 -5.19 10.62
C SER A 213 -1.81 -4.99 9.89
N PRO A 214 -1.87 -5.16 8.55
CA PRO A 214 -3.14 -5.16 7.83
C PRO A 214 -4.07 -6.32 8.20
N LEU A 215 -3.58 -7.32 8.95
CA LEU A 215 -4.37 -8.48 9.36
C LEU A 215 -5.40 -8.14 10.44
N ASP A 216 -4.99 -7.31 11.41
CA ASP A 216 -5.76 -7.03 12.63
C ASP A 216 -5.59 -5.60 13.16
N ASN A 217 -4.96 -4.72 12.38
CA ASN A 217 -4.63 -3.33 12.71
C ASN A 217 -3.82 -3.15 14.00
N LYS A 218 -3.21 -4.23 14.52
CA LYS A 218 -2.38 -4.15 15.72
C LYS A 218 -0.97 -3.69 15.41
N PRO A 219 -0.33 -2.98 16.35
CA PRO A 219 1.08 -2.64 16.24
C PRO A 219 1.95 -3.89 16.07
N ILE A 220 2.93 -3.82 15.18
CA ILE A 220 3.98 -4.83 15.04
C ILE A 220 5.11 -4.45 15.96
N LEU A 221 5.59 -5.40 16.77
CA LEU A 221 6.63 -5.16 17.76
C LEU A 221 7.87 -4.51 17.14
N GLY A 222 8.33 -3.42 17.74
CA GLY A 222 9.51 -2.68 17.33
C GLY A 222 9.31 -1.73 16.14
N LEU A 223 8.09 -1.57 15.61
CA LEU A 223 7.78 -0.60 14.57
C LEU A 223 7.10 0.65 15.15
N ASN A 224 7.39 1.81 14.56
CA ASN A 224 6.77 3.09 14.92
C ASN A 224 5.37 3.20 14.28
N THR A 225 4.36 3.56 15.07
CA THR A 225 2.97 3.73 14.62
C THR A 225 2.58 5.21 14.42
N GLY A 226 3.42 6.16 14.81
CA GLY A 226 3.15 7.60 14.76
C GLY A 226 3.88 8.34 13.63
N ALA A 227 4.17 7.67 12.50
CA ALA A 227 4.95 8.28 11.43
C ALA A 227 4.15 9.30 10.57
N PHE A 228 2.83 9.28 10.63
CA PHE A 228 1.96 10.19 9.88
C PHE A 228 0.86 10.72 10.79
N THR A 229 0.64 12.02 10.73
CA THR A 229 -0.47 12.72 11.39
C THR A 229 -1.13 13.62 10.35
N PHE A 230 -2.43 13.74 10.41
CA PHE A 230 -3.19 14.72 9.65
C PHE A 230 -3.75 15.78 10.60
N GLU A 231 -3.59 17.03 10.24
CA GLU A 231 -4.15 18.15 10.97
C GLU A 231 -5.13 18.90 10.05
N ALA A 232 -6.32 19.21 10.59
CA ALA A 232 -7.34 19.95 9.87
C ALA A 232 -7.83 21.12 10.72
N THR A 233 -7.94 22.30 10.10
CA THR A 233 -8.31 23.53 10.78
C THR A 233 -9.81 23.61 11.00
N ILE A 234 -10.22 24.02 12.19
CA ILE A 234 -11.60 24.36 12.51
C ILE A 234 -11.95 25.71 11.89
N VAL A 235 -12.74 25.70 10.84
CA VAL A 235 -13.19 26.93 10.15
C VAL A 235 -14.43 27.53 10.78
N GLU A 236 -15.23 26.71 11.49
CA GLU A 236 -16.42 27.15 12.21
C GLU A 236 -16.64 26.28 13.46
N LEU A 237 -17.03 26.89 14.55
CA LEU A 237 -17.37 26.18 15.80
C LEU A 237 -18.56 26.84 16.51
N TYR A 238 -19.70 26.15 16.54
CA TYR A 238 -20.91 26.60 17.24
C TYR A 238 -21.66 25.45 17.91
N LYS A 239 -22.44 25.76 18.95
CA LYS A 239 -23.46 24.84 19.43
C LYS A 239 -24.56 24.75 18.39
N LYS A 240 -24.83 23.54 17.91
CA LYS A 240 -25.89 23.23 16.94
C LYS A 240 -26.75 22.09 17.48
N SER A 241 -27.99 22.00 16.97
CA SER A 241 -28.85 20.85 17.25
C SER A 241 -28.17 19.54 16.82
N ASN A 242 -28.42 18.49 17.56
CA ASN A 242 -27.97 17.14 17.18
C ASN A 242 -28.86 16.55 16.08
N VAL A 243 -30.06 17.09 15.89
CA VAL A 243 -31.04 16.64 14.89
C VAL A 243 -31.16 17.69 13.79
N PRO A 244 -31.10 17.31 12.51
CA PRO A 244 -31.36 18.22 11.40
C PRO A 244 -32.79 18.79 11.46
N ASP A 245 -32.95 20.06 11.08
CA ASP A 245 -34.26 20.71 10.96
C ASP A 245 -34.70 20.73 9.49
N GLY A 246 -35.86 20.14 9.21
CA GLY A 246 -36.46 20.11 7.87
C GLY A 246 -36.73 18.70 7.34
N THR A 247 -37.21 18.64 6.10
CA THR A 247 -37.51 17.37 5.43
C THR A 247 -36.22 16.83 4.80
N ILE A 248 -35.72 15.70 5.28
CA ILE A 248 -34.58 14.99 4.72
C ILE A 248 -35.01 14.25 3.45
N THR A 249 -34.21 14.33 2.41
CA THR A 249 -34.44 13.68 1.11
C THR A 249 -33.23 12.83 0.70
N ASP A 250 -33.42 11.93 -0.26
CA ASP A 250 -32.34 11.09 -0.82
C ASP A 250 -31.33 11.87 -1.68
N GLY A 251 -31.41 13.19 -1.74
CA GLY A 251 -30.55 14.07 -2.54
C GLY A 251 -29.26 14.51 -1.85
N ALA A 252 -28.89 13.89 -0.73
CA ALA A 252 -27.64 14.22 -0.03
C ALA A 252 -26.41 13.87 -0.90
N VAL A 253 -25.45 14.80 -0.98
CA VAL A 253 -24.19 14.64 -1.73
C VAL A 253 -23.03 14.22 -0.82
N GLY A 254 -23.26 14.19 0.49
CA GLY A 254 -22.27 13.82 1.50
C GLY A 254 -22.57 12.47 2.15
N ASN A 255 -21.74 12.13 3.12
CA ASN A 255 -21.97 11.00 4.01
C ASN A 255 -22.27 11.53 5.42
N THR A 256 -23.15 10.84 6.13
CA THR A 256 -23.40 11.06 7.56
C THR A 256 -22.96 9.83 8.32
N ALA A 257 -22.72 9.97 9.62
CA ALA A 257 -22.51 8.84 10.50
C ALA A 257 -23.72 7.90 10.44
N ASP A 258 -23.50 6.59 10.43
CA ASP A 258 -24.54 5.60 10.63
C ASP A 258 -24.99 5.68 12.10
N GLU A 259 -26.14 6.28 12.37
CA GLU A 259 -26.69 6.34 13.70
C GLU A 259 -27.51 5.07 13.98
N ASP A 260 -26.86 4.11 14.67
CA ASP A 260 -27.56 2.95 15.27
C ASP A 260 -28.20 3.36 16.62
N GLY A 261 -29.22 4.20 16.60
CA GLY A 261 -29.91 4.58 17.83
C GLY A 261 -30.91 5.73 17.65
N PRO A 262 -31.79 5.98 18.64
CA PRO A 262 -32.64 7.16 18.62
C PRO A 262 -31.76 8.41 18.69
N GLU A 263 -31.99 9.35 17.78
CA GLU A 263 -31.35 10.68 17.80
C GLU A 263 -31.60 11.33 19.17
N GLU A 264 -30.50 11.57 19.92
CA GLU A 264 -30.63 12.29 21.21
C GLU A 264 -30.93 13.76 20.92
N GLU A 265 -32.12 14.20 21.35
CA GLU A 265 -32.45 15.63 21.33
C GLU A 265 -31.43 16.38 22.20
N GLY A 266 -30.93 17.49 21.68
CA GLY A 266 -29.95 18.31 22.39
C GLY A 266 -29.14 19.20 21.45
N GLN A 267 -28.13 19.81 22.02
CA GLN A 267 -27.16 20.63 21.32
C GLN A 267 -25.76 20.30 21.80
N SER A 268 -24.82 20.24 20.87
CA SER A 268 -23.39 20.08 21.15
C SER A 268 -22.57 21.03 20.28
N PHE A 269 -21.30 21.19 20.58
CA PHE A 269 -20.38 21.92 19.73
C PHE A 269 -20.04 21.13 18.48
N LYS A 270 -20.41 21.67 17.31
CA LYS A 270 -20.07 21.11 16.01
C LYS A 270 -18.89 21.90 15.42
N ALA A 271 -17.78 21.23 15.20
CA ALA A 271 -16.62 21.76 14.50
C ALA A 271 -16.74 21.45 13.01
N VAL A 272 -16.70 22.46 12.17
CA VAL A 272 -16.57 22.32 10.72
C VAL A 272 -15.11 22.44 10.37
N LEU A 273 -14.57 21.43 9.69
CA LEU A 273 -13.17 21.35 9.30
C LEU A 273 -12.99 21.59 7.79
N ASP A 274 -11.84 22.12 7.41
CA ASP A 274 -11.45 22.52 6.05
C ASP A 274 -10.97 21.34 5.17
N PHE A 275 -11.60 20.18 5.29
CA PHE A 275 -11.38 19.06 4.39
C PHE A 275 -12.68 18.29 4.15
N GLY A 276 -12.76 17.60 3.05
CA GLY A 276 -13.94 16.79 2.70
C GLY A 276 -13.61 15.50 1.97
N ILE A 277 -14.63 14.90 1.34
CA ILE A 277 -14.52 13.63 0.61
C ILE A 277 -13.47 13.70 -0.51
N LEU A 278 -13.27 14.89 -1.12
CA LEU A 278 -12.27 15.08 -2.17
C LEU A 278 -10.84 14.93 -1.64
N ASP A 279 -10.59 15.22 -0.38
CA ASP A 279 -9.27 15.13 0.26
C ASP A 279 -9.02 13.75 0.85
N VAL A 280 -9.94 13.30 1.72
CA VAL A 280 -9.81 12.00 2.39
C VAL A 280 -11.15 11.50 2.91
N ASP A 281 -11.33 10.18 2.93
CA ASP A 281 -12.50 9.55 3.55
C ASP A 281 -12.36 9.56 5.07
N ALA A 282 -13.34 10.11 5.78
CA ALA A 282 -13.32 10.23 7.23
C ALA A 282 -13.18 8.88 7.95
N ASP A 283 -13.70 7.78 7.39
CA ASP A 283 -13.55 6.41 7.92
C ASP A 283 -12.09 5.94 8.01
N ASN A 284 -11.18 6.60 7.29
CA ASN A 284 -9.75 6.32 7.33
C ASN A 284 -8.97 7.24 8.27
N LEU A 285 -9.66 8.09 9.01
CA LEU A 285 -9.12 8.98 10.02
C LEU A 285 -9.55 8.51 11.42
N ILE A 286 -8.65 8.63 12.38
CA ILE A 286 -8.92 8.32 13.79
C ILE A 286 -8.58 9.60 14.55
N PRO A 287 -9.59 10.31 15.13
CA PRO A 287 -9.30 11.47 15.95
C PRO A 287 -8.36 11.10 17.11
N ASP A 288 -7.36 11.94 17.38
CA ASP A 288 -6.46 11.72 18.53
C ASP A 288 -7.21 11.96 19.88
N ASP A 289 -8.24 12.82 19.86
CA ASP A 289 -9.17 12.99 20.98
C ASP A 289 -10.32 11.98 20.84
N PRO A 290 -10.46 11.01 21.76
CA PRO A 290 -11.44 9.93 21.67
C PRO A 290 -12.89 10.40 21.89
N ASP A 291 -13.10 11.60 22.42
CA ASP A 291 -14.43 12.16 22.68
C ASP A 291 -15.04 12.84 21.43
N ILE A 292 -14.23 13.05 20.40
CA ILE A 292 -14.65 13.65 19.14
C ILE A 292 -15.33 12.60 18.24
N ARG A 293 -16.53 12.92 17.73
CA ARG A 293 -17.33 12.01 16.91
C ARG A 293 -17.55 12.59 15.51
N PHE A 294 -17.42 11.75 14.50
CA PHE A 294 -17.78 12.10 13.13
C PHE A 294 -19.29 12.29 13.03
N VAL A 295 -19.72 13.40 12.40
CA VAL A 295 -21.13 13.70 12.15
C VAL A 295 -21.46 13.51 10.68
N GLY A 296 -20.64 14.05 9.79
CA GLY A 296 -20.85 13.96 8.37
C GLY A 296 -19.85 14.78 7.58
N ASN A 297 -19.80 14.56 6.28
CA ASN A 297 -18.95 15.31 5.38
C ASN A 297 -19.63 15.60 4.05
N SER A 298 -19.18 16.65 3.39
CA SER A 298 -19.50 16.99 2.01
C SER A 298 -18.24 16.88 1.15
N SER A 299 -18.27 17.41 -0.06
CA SER A 299 -17.12 17.46 -0.95
C SER A 299 -15.87 18.07 -0.28
N ASP A 300 -16.05 19.21 0.42
CA ASP A 300 -14.95 20.07 0.85
C ASP A 300 -14.91 20.32 2.37
N LEU A 301 -15.93 19.91 3.11
CA LEU A 301 -16.06 20.16 4.54
C LEU A 301 -16.44 18.88 5.29
N THR A 302 -15.90 18.74 6.50
CA THR A 302 -16.22 17.65 7.42
C THR A 302 -16.66 18.21 8.76
N VAL A 303 -17.68 17.63 9.35
CA VAL A 303 -18.23 18.04 10.66
C VAL A 303 -17.93 16.96 11.70
N TYR A 304 -17.36 17.40 12.82
CA TYR A 304 -17.17 16.59 14.02
C TYR A 304 -17.93 17.20 15.21
N ASP A 305 -18.47 16.32 16.04
CA ASP A 305 -19.10 16.68 17.30
C ASP A 305 -18.05 16.65 18.42
N LEU A 306 -17.91 17.77 19.14
CA LEU A 306 -16.99 17.93 20.27
C LEU A 306 -17.72 17.82 21.64
N GLY A 307 -19.00 17.43 21.66
CA GLY A 307 -19.81 17.41 22.88
C GLY A 307 -19.92 18.81 23.50
N ASP A 308 -19.58 18.92 24.77
CA ASP A 308 -19.49 20.21 25.49
C ASP A 308 -18.18 20.97 25.26
N ASN A 309 -17.32 20.46 24.37
CA ASN A 309 -16.01 21.02 24.07
C ASN A 309 -15.09 21.17 25.32
N PRO A 310 -14.84 20.07 26.05
CA PRO A 310 -14.06 20.13 27.29
C PRO A 310 -12.62 20.59 27.09
N GLN A 311 -12.05 20.38 25.88
CA GLN A 311 -10.70 20.81 25.53
C GLN A 311 -10.61 22.33 25.22
N GLY A 312 -11.77 22.99 25.04
CA GLY A 312 -11.83 24.43 24.78
C GLY A 312 -11.35 24.85 23.39
N TYR A 313 -11.52 23.98 22.38
CA TYR A 313 -11.21 24.29 20.99
C TYR A 313 -11.93 25.55 20.51
N LYS A 314 -11.31 26.24 19.57
CA LYS A 314 -11.80 27.49 18.95
C LYS A 314 -11.65 27.43 17.44
N THR A 315 -12.37 28.27 16.74
CA THR A 315 -12.13 28.53 15.31
C THR A 315 -10.68 28.97 15.09
N GLY A 316 -9.99 28.32 14.16
CA GLY A 316 -8.58 28.49 13.89
C GLY A 316 -7.66 27.45 14.56
N ASP A 317 -8.16 26.67 15.53
CA ASP A 317 -7.40 25.54 16.06
C ASP A 317 -7.43 24.34 15.12
N ASN A 318 -6.46 23.43 15.25
CA ASN A 318 -6.39 22.20 14.48
C ASN A 318 -6.89 21.01 15.29
N LEU A 319 -7.71 20.18 14.67
CA LEU A 319 -7.94 18.81 15.12
C LEU A 319 -6.89 17.88 14.48
N ARG A 320 -6.39 16.94 15.29
CA ARG A 320 -5.37 15.96 14.88
C ARG A 320 -5.96 14.58 14.73
N PHE A 321 -5.45 13.87 13.72
CA PHE A 321 -5.90 12.53 13.36
C PHE A 321 -4.71 11.61 13.10
N SER A 322 -4.79 10.43 13.67
CA SER A 322 -4.00 9.27 13.25
C SER A 322 -4.60 8.68 11.97
N LEU A 323 -3.76 8.13 11.09
CA LEU A 323 -4.13 7.77 9.73
C LEU A 323 -4.13 6.25 9.52
N LYS A 324 -5.19 5.73 8.90
CA LYS A 324 -5.15 4.41 8.27
C LYS A 324 -4.44 4.50 6.91
N TYR A 325 -4.03 3.35 6.37
CA TYR A 325 -3.24 3.27 5.13
C TYR A 325 -3.85 4.00 3.94
N MET A 326 -5.17 3.92 3.75
CA MET A 326 -5.85 4.59 2.63
C MET A 326 -5.89 6.11 2.79
N ALA A 327 -5.95 6.62 4.03
CA ALA A 327 -5.82 8.05 4.27
C ALA A 327 -4.44 8.55 3.86
N VAL A 328 -3.36 7.88 4.30
CA VAL A 328 -1.99 8.24 3.87
C VAL A 328 -1.89 8.24 2.35
N ALA A 329 -2.41 7.18 1.68
CA ALA A 329 -2.36 7.09 0.23
C ALA A 329 -3.08 8.27 -0.44
N LYS A 330 -4.28 8.63 0.01
CA LYS A 330 -5.09 9.70 -0.60
C LYS A 330 -4.47 11.07 -0.36
N LEU A 331 -4.10 11.38 0.88
CA LEU A 331 -3.48 12.65 1.26
C LEU A 331 -2.13 12.87 0.56
N MET A 332 -1.27 11.86 0.47
CA MET A 332 0.02 11.96 -0.21
C MET A 332 -0.10 12.16 -1.72
N TYR A 333 -1.20 11.73 -2.35
CA TYR A 333 -1.48 11.98 -3.77
C TYR A 333 -2.18 13.32 -4.01
N SER A 334 -2.79 13.94 -3.01
CA SER A 334 -3.39 15.27 -3.13
C SER A 334 -2.28 16.32 -3.30
N ARG A 335 -2.47 17.23 -4.25
CA ARG A 335 -1.63 18.43 -4.41
C ARG A 335 -2.15 19.64 -3.62
N PHE A 336 -3.34 19.49 -3.01
CA PHE A 336 -3.98 20.56 -2.25
C PHE A 336 -3.70 20.45 -0.75
N VAL A 337 -3.31 19.27 -0.28
CA VAL A 337 -2.89 19.05 1.10
C VAL A 337 -1.40 19.33 1.22
N GLU A 338 -1.02 20.21 2.13
CA GLU A 338 0.36 20.52 2.46
C GLU A 338 1.03 19.35 3.18
N LYS A 339 2.29 19.08 2.90
CA LYS A 339 3.09 18.02 3.53
C LYS A 339 4.28 18.64 4.22
N GLU A 340 4.38 18.46 5.51
CA GLU A 340 5.48 18.91 6.33
C GLU A 340 6.27 17.71 6.85
N LEU A 341 7.60 17.81 6.78
CA LEU A 341 8.52 16.85 7.40
C LEU A 341 8.90 17.38 8.76
N ILE A 342 8.52 16.67 9.81
CA ILE A 342 8.91 16.95 11.18
C ILE A 342 10.09 16.04 11.57
N ASP A 343 11.09 16.62 12.26
CA ASP A 343 12.29 15.90 12.72
C ASP A 343 12.05 15.13 14.02
#